data_eb4fe3778a7d1580508d259dd6e03942
#
_entry.id   eb4fe3778a7d1580508d259dd6e03942
#
_cell.length_a   1.000
_cell.length_b   1.000
_cell.length_c   1.000
_cell.angle_alpha   90.00
_cell.angle_beta   90.00
_cell.angle_gamma   90.00
#
_symmetry.space_group_name_H-M   'P 1'
#
loop_
_entity.id
_entity.type
_entity.pdbx_description
1 polymer ?
#
loop_
_entity_poly.entity_id
_entity_poly.type
_entity_poly.pdbx_seq_one_letter_code
_entity_poly.pdbx_strand_id
1 'polypeptide(L)'
;MKHLRKPVGLFLILFVSPLLFLLSCSKKEEESSSTSSSPCYTTTPSNKGSCSSNSTLTASTKVPLLMVRVQYNNACFSSDETTWANKMFGTSDGQMNHYLAETTYSKYQFTPASETSGCSNDGVITVDIPENHPNTQKNSWSCHASKAITEVDSYVNFAAYDTDSNDNLSVSELQVIFMVAGGESASNINTPGGVWGMATSLYCDADGDGIVRAEEGESWLTKDNVNLLGINSSSYGQNGYSQFGERQGSSSTNTWDATIGVMAHELGHAYFLLPDLYDTRLLPINSGIGAFGLMGSGVWGRKSSIEKGGATPVHLSAWSKEKISACVPQTVDNGTNNITLPAVYKNIDNASSCGIYKATTSTSGEYFLFENRSSGGYDKGLNYLLLDNSSIYTVGSSYTGGLAIWHVKDILSSCSGSNNCEAQSPKLVDLEEANDSDLDNALSNGRTTHLFFSGNNATFNNSSTPNSKLDNNSSSGISATSISTAGDSMTLTISK
;
A
#
# COMPACT_ATOMS: atom_id res chain seq x y z
N MET A 1 -11.31 19.47 51.89
CA MET A 1 -12.02 18.40 51.21
C MET A 1 -11.21 18.04 49.98
N LYS A 2 -10.61 16.84 49.99
CA LYS A 2 -9.72 16.33 48.91
C LYS A 2 -10.59 15.69 47.83
N HIS A 3 -10.60 16.22 46.62
CA HIS A 3 -11.18 15.53 45.48
C HIS A 3 -10.14 14.58 44.86
N LEU A 4 -10.38 13.29 45.02
CA LEU A 4 -9.67 12.25 44.30
C LEU A 4 -10.12 12.29 42.83
N ARG A 5 -9.19 12.54 41.93
CA ARG A 5 -9.33 12.27 40.52
C ARG A 5 -9.02 10.78 40.26
N LYS A 6 -9.96 10.06 39.66
CA LYS A 6 -9.76 8.70 39.18
C LYS A 6 -8.88 8.80 37.91
N PRO A 7 -7.92 7.88 37.70
CA PRO A 7 -7.18 7.86 36.45
C PRO A 7 -8.06 7.27 35.33
N VAL A 8 -8.12 7.98 34.23
CA VAL A 8 -8.63 7.49 32.95
C VAL A 8 -7.62 6.45 32.44
N GLY A 9 -8.05 5.22 32.28
CA GLY A 9 -7.23 4.15 31.75
C GLY A 9 -6.94 4.37 30.25
N LEU A 10 -5.70 4.72 29.98
CA LEU A 10 -5.14 4.78 28.63
C LEU A 10 -4.92 3.35 28.16
N PHE A 11 -5.79 2.81 27.32
CA PHE A 11 -5.52 1.56 26.59
C PHE A 11 -4.62 1.88 25.41
N LEU A 12 -3.32 1.76 25.65
CA LEU A 12 -2.28 1.80 24.65
C LEU A 12 -2.36 0.53 23.81
N ILE A 13 -2.71 0.65 22.55
CA ILE A 13 -2.52 -0.47 21.60
C ILE A 13 -1.03 -0.45 21.29
N LEU A 14 -0.34 -1.38 21.94
CA LEU A 14 1.07 -1.62 21.82
C LEU A 14 1.43 -2.11 20.40
N PHE A 15 2.02 -1.22 19.62
CA PHE A 15 3.17 -1.64 18.84
C PHE A 15 4.30 -1.86 19.85
N VAL A 16 4.48 -3.10 20.31
CA VAL A 16 5.52 -3.44 21.25
C VAL A 16 6.87 -3.40 20.53
N SER A 17 7.57 -2.28 20.68
CA SER A 17 9.01 -2.25 20.45
C SER A 17 9.70 -2.85 21.67
N PRO A 18 10.57 -3.86 21.56
CA PRO A 18 11.29 -4.40 22.70
C PRO A 18 12.39 -3.41 23.13
N LEU A 19 12.27 -2.95 24.35
CA LEU A 19 13.29 -2.21 25.07
C LEU A 19 14.50 -3.12 25.33
N LEU A 20 15.67 -2.66 24.93
CA LEU A 20 16.96 -3.31 25.14
C LEU A 20 17.24 -3.49 26.63
N PHE A 21 17.28 -4.72 27.13
CA PHE A 21 17.97 -5.08 28.35
C PHE A 21 19.30 -5.71 28.00
N LEU A 22 20.39 -4.96 28.23
CA LEU A 22 21.74 -5.51 28.30
C LEU A 22 21.88 -6.27 29.61
N LEU A 23 21.88 -7.59 29.53
CA LEU A 23 22.41 -8.46 30.57
C LEU A 23 23.41 -9.40 29.96
N SER A 24 24.66 -9.16 30.28
CA SER A 24 25.79 -10.07 30.13
C SER A 24 25.47 -11.40 30.80
N CYS A 25 25.54 -12.51 30.06
CA CYS A 25 25.73 -13.82 30.69
C CYS A 25 26.49 -14.75 29.76
N SER A 26 27.44 -15.40 30.37
CA SER A 26 28.47 -16.29 29.88
C SER A 26 27.96 -17.46 29.02
N LYS A 27 28.83 -17.84 28.05
CA LYS A 27 28.76 -19.04 27.23
C LYS A 27 28.48 -20.29 28.06
N LYS A 28 27.44 -21.04 27.65
CA LYS A 28 27.33 -22.45 27.80
C LYS A 28 26.96 -23.03 26.46
N GLU A 29 27.86 -23.75 25.83
CA GLU A 29 27.60 -24.51 24.63
C GLU A 29 26.68 -25.68 25.06
N GLU A 30 25.41 -25.62 24.65
CA GLU A 30 24.56 -26.81 24.56
C GLU A 30 24.54 -27.23 23.09
N GLU A 31 25.08 -28.41 22.82
CA GLU A 31 24.87 -29.12 21.56
C GLU A 31 23.36 -29.35 21.37
N SER A 32 22.70 -28.48 20.58
CA SER A 32 21.38 -28.73 20.07
C SER A 32 21.50 -29.72 18.92
N SER A 33 20.94 -30.90 19.09
CA SER A 33 20.76 -31.87 18.01
C SER A 33 20.01 -31.22 16.85
N SER A 34 20.74 -30.84 15.80
CA SER A 34 20.18 -30.38 14.54
C SER A 34 19.46 -31.56 13.89
N THR A 35 18.14 -31.63 14.02
CA THR A 35 17.35 -32.30 12.99
C THR A 35 17.56 -31.49 11.70
N SER A 36 18.42 -31.96 10.84
CA SER A 36 18.58 -31.39 9.50
C SER A 36 17.26 -31.59 8.75
N SER A 37 16.42 -30.56 8.73
CA SER A 37 15.34 -30.51 7.77
C SER A 37 15.99 -30.53 6.39
N SER A 38 15.57 -31.43 5.51
CA SER A 38 16.03 -31.44 4.13
C SER A 38 15.74 -30.08 3.51
N PRO A 39 16.69 -29.50 2.74
CA PRO A 39 16.45 -28.25 2.05
C PRO A 39 15.18 -28.30 1.18
N CYS A 40 14.51 -27.18 0.99
CA CYS A 40 13.25 -27.09 0.23
C CYS A 40 13.36 -27.70 -1.18
N TYR A 41 14.53 -27.59 -1.80
CA TYR A 41 14.81 -28.11 -3.16
C TYR A 41 15.02 -29.64 -3.25
N THR A 42 15.13 -30.36 -2.14
CA THR A 42 15.25 -31.84 -2.15
C THR A 42 13.89 -32.53 -2.24
N THR A 43 12.82 -31.84 -1.95
CA THR A 43 11.47 -32.28 -2.28
C THR A 43 11.17 -31.74 -3.67
N THR A 44 11.04 -32.62 -4.67
CA THR A 44 10.62 -32.25 -6.03
C THR A 44 9.57 -31.16 -5.95
N PRO A 45 9.64 -30.08 -6.76
CA PRO A 45 8.63 -29.02 -6.71
C PRO A 45 7.27 -29.58 -7.14
N SER A 46 6.59 -30.26 -6.25
CA SER A 46 5.22 -30.77 -6.47
C SER A 46 4.16 -29.71 -6.23
N ASN A 47 4.59 -28.45 -5.99
CA ASN A 47 3.69 -27.33 -5.76
C ASN A 47 3.40 -26.50 -7.00
N LYS A 48 3.47 -27.14 -8.17
CA LYS A 48 2.88 -26.58 -9.39
C LYS A 48 1.41 -26.97 -9.37
N GLY A 49 0.54 -26.04 -8.99
CA GLY A 49 -0.90 -26.19 -9.17
C GLY A 49 -1.25 -26.44 -10.65
N SER A 50 -2.48 -26.74 -10.95
CA SER A 50 -2.92 -26.81 -12.36
C SER A 50 -2.84 -25.42 -12.96
N CYS A 51 -2.08 -25.27 -14.07
CA CYS A 51 -1.97 -24.01 -14.79
C CYS A 51 -3.37 -23.48 -15.14
N SER A 52 -3.72 -22.30 -14.62
CA SER A 52 -5.00 -21.68 -14.89
C SER A 52 -4.84 -20.55 -15.90
N SER A 53 -5.77 -20.44 -16.85
CA SER A 53 -5.86 -19.27 -17.72
C SER A 53 -6.52 -18.13 -16.94
N ASN A 54 -5.80 -17.04 -16.75
CA ASN A 54 -6.36 -15.85 -16.13
C ASN A 54 -7.36 -15.16 -17.07
N SER A 55 -8.56 -14.83 -16.58
CA SER A 55 -9.50 -14.00 -17.32
C SER A 55 -8.98 -12.56 -17.37
N THR A 56 -8.96 -11.97 -18.55
CA THR A 56 -8.46 -10.60 -18.74
C THR A 56 -9.61 -9.59 -18.62
N LEU A 57 -9.48 -8.68 -17.65
CA LEU A 57 -10.18 -7.40 -17.71
C LEU A 57 -9.57 -6.53 -18.83
N THR A 58 -10.36 -5.64 -19.40
CA THR A 58 -9.88 -4.69 -20.42
C THR A 58 -9.49 -3.37 -19.78
N ALA A 59 -8.28 -3.29 -19.24
CA ALA A 59 -7.71 -2.02 -18.81
C ALA A 59 -7.08 -1.26 -19.98
N SER A 60 -7.04 0.09 -19.88
CA SER A 60 -6.39 0.93 -20.90
C SER A 60 -4.86 0.89 -20.82
N THR A 61 -4.31 0.58 -19.66
CA THR A 61 -2.86 0.43 -19.44
C THR A 61 -2.59 -0.96 -18.85
N LYS A 62 -1.85 -1.76 -19.60
CA LYS A 62 -1.41 -3.10 -19.19
C LYS A 62 0.06 -3.04 -18.81
N VAL A 63 0.38 -3.55 -17.64
CA VAL A 63 1.72 -3.51 -17.06
C VAL A 63 2.22 -4.94 -16.90
N PRO A 64 3.25 -5.35 -17.64
CA PRO A 64 3.89 -6.64 -17.40
C PRO A 64 4.43 -6.71 -15.97
N LEU A 65 4.12 -7.77 -15.25
CA LEU A 65 4.58 -7.99 -13.89
C LEU A 65 5.13 -9.40 -13.74
N LEU A 66 6.34 -9.49 -13.16
CA LEU A 66 6.98 -10.72 -12.76
C LEU A 66 6.94 -10.86 -11.24
N MET A 67 6.32 -11.91 -10.74
CA MET A 67 6.39 -12.29 -9.33
C MET A 67 7.47 -13.33 -9.14
N VAL A 68 8.50 -12.99 -8.40
CA VAL A 68 9.59 -13.91 -8.05
C VAL A 68 9.37 -14.41 -6.63
N ARG A 69 9.08 -15.70 -6.50
CA ARG A 69 8.95 -16.39 -5.22
C ARG A 69 10.32 -16.92 -4.81
N VAL A 70 10.79 -16.52 -3.64
CA VAL A 70 12.14 -16.86 -3.15
C VAL A 70 12.06 -17.69 -1.89
N GLN A 71 12.61 -18.89 -1.94
CA GLN A 71 12.68 -19.76 -0.77
C GLN A 71 14.13 -20.12 -0.41
N TYR A 72 14.31 -20.62 0.81
CA TYR A 72 15.61 -20.85 1.45
C TYR A 72 15.69 -22.26 2.04
N ASN A 73 16.89 -22.69 2.44
CA ASN A 73 17.07 -24.01 3.06
C ASN A 73 16.14 -24.29 4.25
N ASN A 74 15.82 -23.26 5.02
CA ASN A 74 15.01 -23.36 6.25
C ASN A 74 13.68 -22.59 6.17
N ALA A 75 13.29 -22.10 5.02
CA ALA A 75 12.03 -21.38 4.80
C ALA A 75 11.46 -21.75 3.43
N CYS A 76 10.48 -22.63 3.42
CA CYS A 76 9.80 -23.12 2.22
C CYS A 76 8.41 -22.51 2.11
N PHE A 77 7.92 -22.33 0.87
CA PHE A 77 6.55 -21.94 0.64
C PHE A 77 5.54 -22.96 1.12
N SER A 78 4.45 -22.47 1.67
CA SER A 78 3.30 -23.28 2.11
C SER A 78 2.20 -23.37 1.04
N SER A 79 2.24 -22.54 0.03
CA SER A 79 1.26 -22.43 -1.06
C SER A 79 1.92 -22.54 -2.45
N ASP A 80 1.13 -22.88 -3.46
CA ASP A 80 1.61 -23.10 -4.83
C ASP A 80 1.67 -21.81 -5.67
N GLU A 81 2.33 -21.89 -6.85
CA GLU A 81 2.45 -20.78 -7.80
C GLU A 81 1.08 -20.33 -8.31
N THR A 82 0.20 -21.28 -8.66
CA THR A 82 -1.13 -20.99 -9.19
C THR A 82 -1.98 -20.16 -8.22
N THR A 83 -1.85 -20.42 -6.92
CA THR A 83 -2.51 -19.60 -5.88
C THR A 83 -2.10 -18.13 -6.00
N TRP A 84 -0.82 -17.89 -6.22
CA TRP A 84 -0.27 -16.53 -6.28
C TRP A 84 -0.48 -15.87 -7.63
N ALA A 85 -0.38 -16.62 -8.74
CA ALA A 85 -0.76 -16.15 -10.07
C ALA A 85 -2.24 -15.70 -10.08
N ASN A 86 -3.14 -16.49 -9.51
CA ASN A 86 -4.55 -16.13 -9.37
C ASN A 86 -4.73 -14.89 -8.48
N LYS A 87 -4.02 -14.80 -7.36
CA LYS A 87 -4.12 -13.66 -6.45
C LYS A 87 -3.64 -12.37 -7.10
N MET A 88 -2.57 -12.41 -7.89
CA MET A 88 -1.98 -11.25 -8.57
C MET A 88 -2.75 -10.88 -9.85
N PHE A 89 -3.03 -11.84 -10.72
CA PHE A 89 -3.55 -11.56 -12.06
C PHE A 89 -5.04 -11.82 -12.21
N GLY A 90 -5.68 -12.41 -11.20
CA GLY A 90 -7.09 -12.72 -11.22
C GLY A 90 -7.99 -11.49 -11.10
N THR A 91 -9.26 -11.67 -11.50
CA THR A 91 -10.26 -10.61 -11.64
C THR A 91 -11.49 -10.82 -10.75
N SER A 92 -11.37 -11.72 -9.79
CA SER A 92 -12.41 -11.96 -8.77
C SER A 92 -12.19 -11.11 -7.53
N ASP A 93 -13.23 -10.91 -6.74
CA ASP A 93 -13.18 -10.19 -5.45
C ASP A 93 -12.02 -10.71 -4.58
N GLY A 94 -11.20 -9.80 -4.04
CA GLY A 94 -10.00 -10.12 -3.26
C GLY A 94 -8.76 -10.46 -4.08
N GLN A 95 -8.79 -10.29 -5.41
CA GLN A 95 -7.63 -10.43 -6.30
C GLN A 95 -7.16 -9.06 -6.81
N MET A 96 -5.87 -8.94 -7.14
CA MET A 96 -5.23 -7.65 -7.41
C MET A 96 -5.85 -6.91 -8.60
N ASN A 97 -6.08 -7.58 -9.73
CA ASN A 97 -6.66 -6.90 -10.89
C ASN A 97 -8.13 -6.51 -10.68
N HIS A 98 -8.87 -7.22 -9.85
CA HIS A 98 -10.21 -6.79 -9.46
C HIS A 98 -10.13 -5.51 -8.60
N TYR A 99 -9.20 -5.46 -7.64
CA TYR A 99 -8.93 -4.28 -6.84
C TYR A 99 -8.54 -3.09 -7.72
N LEU A 100 -7.59 -3.28 -8.65
CA LEU A 100 -7.15 -2.22 -9.56
C LEU A 100 -8.27 -1.74 -10.47
N ALA A 101 -9.10 -2.66 -11.00
CA ALA A 101 -10.23 -2.27 -11.85
C ALA A 101 -11.17 -1.32 -11.13
N GLU A 102 -11.51 -1.60 -9.86
CA GLU A 102 -12.38 -0.72 -9.08
C GLU A 102 -11.68 0.58 -8.69
N THR A 103 -10.47 0.49 -8.12
CA THR A 103 -9.81 1.65 -7.50
C THR A 103 -9.16 2.60 -8.49
N THR A 104 -8.87 2.13 -9.71
CA THR A 104 -8.28 2.93 -10.80
C THR A 104 -9.23 3.11 -11.99
N TYR A 105 -10.52 2.80 -11.83
CA TYR A 105 -11.54 2.94 -12.87
C TYR A 105 -11.16 2.23 -14.18
N SER A 106 -10.69 0.99 -14.07
CA SER A 106 -10.17 0.17 -15.17
C SER A 106 -9.02 0.82 -15.96
N LYS A 107 -8.29 1.76 -15.36
CA LYS A 107 -7.13 2.38 -16.00
C LYS A 107 -5.94 1.43 -16.06
N TYR A 108 -5.66 0.69 -14.99
CA TYR A 108 -4.48 -0.16 -14.85
C TYR A 108 -4.84 -1.62 -14.61
N GLN A 109 -3.99 -2.49 -15.17
CA GLN A 109 -4.04 -3.92 -14.98
C GLN A 109 -2.62 -4.49 -15.03
N PHE A 110 -2.26 -5.36 -14.09
CA PHE A 110 -1.06 -6.17 -14.21
C PHE A 110 -1.31 -7.37 -15.10
N THR A 111 -0.38 -7.63 -16.02
CA THR A 111 -0.40 -8.82 -16.89
C THR A 111 0.78 -9.71 -16.56
N PRO A 112 0.60 -11.06 -16.64
CA PRO A 112 1.71 -11.97 -16.41
C PRO A 112 2.90 -11.65 -17.33
N ALA A 113 4.10 -11.60 -16.78
CA ALA A 113 5.31 -11.58 -17.58
C ALA A 113 5.50 -12.93 -18.29
N SER A 114 6.08 -12.92 -19.48
CA SER A 114 6.43 -14.14 -20.19
C SER A 114 7.67 -14.76 -19.54
N GLU A 115 7.56 -16.03 -19.19
CA GLU A 115 8.61 -16.82 -18.57
C GLU A 115 8.45 -18.31 -18.97
N THR A 116 9.47 -19.11 -18.71
CA THR A 116 9.50 -20.52 -19.09
C THR A 116 9.59 -21.50 -17.92
N SER A 117 9.49 -21.00 -16.68
CA SER A 117 9.49 -21.80 -15.47
C SER A 117 8.07 -22.26 -15.11
N GLY A 118 7.97 -23.34 -14.38
CA GLY A 118 6.69 -23.72 -13.78
C GLY A 118 5.55 -23.89 -14.78
N CYS A 119 4.49 -23.10 -14.55
CA CYS A 119 3.39 -22.88 -15.49
C CYS A 119 3.74 -21.72 -16.41
N SER A 120 4.43 -22.03 -17.51
CA SER A 120 4.97 -21.00 -18.41
C SER A 120 3.98 -19.91 -18.77
N ASN A 121 4.44 -18.67 -18.71
CA ASN A 121 3.70 -17.43 -18.96
C ASN A 121 2.57 -17.14 -17.96
N ASP A 122 2.66 -17.67 -16.73
CA ASP A 122 1.75 -17.27 -15.65
C ASP A 122 2.27 -16.09 -14.83
N GLY A 123 3.50 -15.63 -15.13
CA GLY A 123 4.15 -14.47 -14.52
C GLY A 123 4.71 -14.74 -13.11
N VAL A 124 4.83 -16.02 -12.71
CA VAL A 124 5.31 -16.43 -11.39
C VAL A 124 6.45 -17.41 -11.52
N ILE A 125 7.58 -17.13 -10.91
CA ILE A 125 8.75 -18.01 -10.86
C ILE A 125 9.13 -18.28 -9.42
N THR A 126 9.34 -19.56 -9.06
CA THR A 126 9.91 -19.96 -7.78
C THR A 126 11.39 -20.25 -7.93
N VAL A 127 12.22 -19.62 -7.10
CA VAL A 127 13.68 -19.86 -7.05
C VAL A 127 14.12 -20.28 -5.65
N ASP A 128 15.19 -21.09 -5.64
CA ASP A 128 15.82 -21.59 -4.43
C ASP A 128 17.15 -20.87 -4.19
N ILE A 129 17.29 -20.20 -3.06
CA ILE A 129 18.58 -19.67 -2.62
C ILE A 129 19.16 -20.68 -1.59
N PRO A 130 20.30 -21.33 -1.88
CA PRO A 130 20.85 -22.40 -1.04
C PRO A 130 21.53 -21.86 0.22
N GLU A 131 20.86 -20.97 0.91
CA GLU A 131 21.26 -20.32 2.15
C GLU A 131 20.11 -20.43 3.17
N ASN A 132 20.37 -20.08 4.41
CA ASN A 132 19.29 -19.89 5.38
C ASN A 132 18.62 -18.54 5.16
N HIS A 133 17.32 -18.47 5.45
CA HIS A 133 16.56 -17.23 5.37
C HIS A 133 17.24 -16.12 6.18
N PRO A 134 17.52 -14.95 5.61
CA PRO A 134 18.35 -13.92 6.25
C PRO A 134 17.66 -13.22 7.42
N ASN A 135 16.34 -13.35 7.54
CA ASN A 135 15.54 -12.70 8.59
C ASN A 135 15.83 -11.21 8.73
N THR A 136 15.87 -10.51 7.61
CA THR A 136 16.27 -9.10 7.56
C THR A 136 15.28 -8.18 8.27
N GLN A 137 14.02 -8.61 8.41
CA GLN A 137 12.94 -7.80 9.00
C GLN A 137 12.91 -6.41 8.34
N LYS A 138 13.21 -5.34 9.09
CA LYS A 138 13.24 -3.96 8.59
C LYS A 138 14.53 -3.57 7.84
N ASN A 139 15.52 -4.46 7.79
CA ASN A 139 16.77 -4.18 7.10
C ASN A 139 16.65 -4.54 5.61
N SER A 140 17.58 -4.03 4.81
CA SER A 140 17.60 -4.27 3.37
C SER A 140 17.71 -5.76 3.04
N TRP A 141 16.95 -6.17 2.03
CA TRP A 141 16.97 -7.50 1.44
C TRP A 141 17.54 -7.50 0.01
N SER A 142 18.04 -6.35 -0.47
CA SER A 142 18.43 -6.12 -1.87
C SER A 142 19.46 -7.11 -2.40
N CYS A 143 20.44 -7.52 -1.60
CA CYS A 143 21.44 -8.51 -2.05
C CYS A 143 20.81 -9.90 -2.29
N HIS A 144 19.78 -10.26 -1.57
CA HIS A 144 19.02 -11.49 -1.83
C HIS A 144 18.13 -11.36 -3.07
N ALA A 145 17.58 -10.16 -3.31
CA ALA A 145 16.86 -9.87 -4.55
C ALA A 145 17.78 -10.04 -5.76
N SER A 146 19.06 -9.60 -5.66
CA SER A 146 20.07 -9.83 -6.69
C SER A 146 20.28 -11.30 -6.99
N LYS A 147 20.55 -12.09 -5.96
CA LYS A 147 20.70 -13.55 -6.12
C LYS A 147 19.46 -14.16 -6.78
N ALA A 148 18.27 -13.74 -6.37
CA ALA A 148 17.03 -14.23 -6.96
C ALA A 148 16.89 -13.88 -8.44
N ILE A 149 17.25 -12.66 -8.86
CA ILE A 149 17.26 -12.28 -10.27
C ILE A 149 18.26 -13.11 -11.08
N THR A 150 19.44 -13.39 -10.54
CA THR A 150 20.44 -14.26 -11.19
C THR A 150 19.86 -15.65 -11.50
N GLU A 151 19.09 -16.22 -10.57
CA GLU A 151 18.43 -17.51 -10.78
C GLU A 151 17.27 -17.43 -11.81
N VAL A 152 16.52 -16.33 -11.78
CA VAL A 152 15.39 -16.09 -12.71
C VAL A 152 15.84 -15.88 -14.15
N ASP A 153 17.03 -15.34 -14.34
CA ASP A 153 17.55 -14.85 -15.64
C ASP A 153 17.64 -15.94 -16.73
N SER A 154 17.60 -17.22 -16.36
CA SER A 154 17.54 -18.32 -17.33
C SER A 154 16.11 -18.62 -17.82
N TYR A 155 15.09 -18.04 -17.21
CA TYR A 155 13.69 -18.31 -17.51
C TYR A 155 12.97 -17.12 -18.16
N VAL A 156 13.57 -15.93 -18.15
CA VAL A 156 12.96 -14.69 -18.67
C VAL A 156 13.89 -14.08 -19.71
N ASN A 157 13.35 -13.69 -20.84
CA ASN A 157 14.04 -12.83 -21.81
C ASN A 157 13.77 -11.37 -21.44
N PHE A 158 14.64 -10.80 -20.62
CA PHE A 158 14.49 -9.44 -20.13
C PHE A 158 14.61 -8.40 -21.24
N ALA A 159 15.46 -8.60 -22.23
CA ALA A 159 15.60 -7.69 -23.37
C ALA A 159 14.30 -7.53 -24.19
N ALA A 160 13.39 -8.50 -24.11
CA ALA A 160 12.09 -8.37 -24.80
C ALA A 160 11.18 -7.31 -24.18
N TYR A 161 11.49 -6.84 -22.97
CA TYR A 161 10.76 -5.78 -22.27
C TYR A 161 11.38 -4.40 -22.45
N ASP A 162 12.62 -4.29 -22.93
CA ASP A 162 13.27 -3.02 -23.23
C ASP A 162 12.67 -2.42 -24.52
N THR A 163 11.54 -1.72 -24.36
CA THR A 163 10.73 -1.23 -25.48
C THR A 163 11.27 0.05 -26.08
N ASP A 164 12.08 0.80 -25.35
CA ASP A 164 12.71 2.04 -25.82
C ASP A 164 14.19 1.87 -26.20
N SER A 165 14.71 0.63 -26.05
CA SER A 165 16.08 0.23 -26.44
C SER A 165 17.17 1.07 -25.77
N ASN A 166 16.99 1.34 -24.48
CA ASN A 166 17.95 2.12 -23.68
C ASN A 166 18.80 1.24 -22.74
N ASP A 167 18.71 -0.09 -22.85
CA ASP A 167 19.37 -1.11 -22.04
C ASP A 167 19.02 -1.02 -20.53
N ASN A 168 17.88 -0.36 -20.18
CA ASN A 168 17.42 -0.23 -18.80
C ASN A 168 15.92 -0.48 -18.74
N LEU A 169 15.47 -1.46 -17.97
CA LEU A 169 14.07 -1.71 -17.79
C LEU A 169 13.47 -0.78 -16.74
N SER A 170 12.58 0.06 -17.19
CA SER A 170 11.73 0.86 -16.31
C SER A 170 10.61 0.01 -15.70
N VAL A 171 10.01 0.47 -14.60
CA VAL A 171 8.86 -0.22 -13.97
C VAL A 171 7.61 -0.26 -14.88
N SER A 172 7.53 0.62 -15.88
CA SER A 172 6.46 0.60 -16.88
C SER A 172 6.67 -0.46 -17.96
N GLU A 173 7.89 -0.92 -18.16
CA GLU A 173 8.24 -1.97 -19.10
C GLU A 173 8.17 -3.35 -18.45
N LEU A 174 8.67 -3.47 -17.22
CA LEU A 174 8.53 -4.68 -16.40
C LEU A 174 8.56 -4.34 -14.91
N GLN A 175 7.44 -4.53 -14.23
CA GLN A 175 7.40 -4.46 -12.77
C GLN A 175 7.81 -5.81 -12.18
N VAL A 176 8.70 -5.78 -11.17
CA VAL A 176 9.07 -6.99 -10.42
C VAL A 176 8.59 -6.87 -8.97
N ILE A 177 8.01 -7.97 -8.47
CA ILE A 177 7.65 -8.12 -7.06
C ILE A 177 8.22 -9.43 -6.51
N PHE A 178 8.90 -9.35 -5.38
CA PHE A 178 9.42 -10.53 -4.69
C PHE A 178 8.48 -10.95 -3.57
N MET A 179 8.17 -12.23 -3.54
CA MET A 179 7.52 -12.88 -2.41
C MET A 179 8.53 -13.80 -1.73
N VAL A 180 8.79 -13.56 -0.48
CA VAL A 180 9.82 -14.29 0.28
C VAL A 180 9.13 -15.32 1.18
N ALA A 181 9.58 -16.57 1.10
CA ALA A 181 9.07 -17.62 1.98
C ALA A 181 9.35 -17.28 3.44
N GLY A 182 8.34 -17.27 4.28
CA GLY A 182 8.45 -16.86 5.68
C GLY A 182 7.49 -15.75 6.05
N GLY A 183 7.77 -15.06 7.13
CA GLY A 183 6.86 -14.10 7.74
C GLY A 183 6.91 -12.70 7.11
N GLU A 184 5.74 -12.05 7.07
CA GLU A 184 5.60 -10.62 6.81
C GLU A 184 5.79 -9.84 8.12
N SER A 185 6.94 -9.15 8.22
CA SER A 185 7.32 -8.47 9.46
C SER A 185 6.43 -7.25 9.78
N ALA A 186 5.77 -6.65 8.79
CA ALA A 186 4.80 -5.59 9.02
C ALA A 186 3.57 -6.11 9.79
N SER A 187 3.26 -7.41 9.71
CA SER A 187 2.26 -8.08 10.54
C SER A 187 2.85 -8.79 11.78
N ASN A 188 4.11 -8.48 12.15
CA ASN A 188 4.84 -9.07 13.27
C ASN A 188 5.08 -10.60 13.16
N ILE A 189 5.13 -11.16 11.97
CA ILE A 189 5.44 -12.56 11.73
C ILE A 189 6.88 -12.69 11.21
N ASN A 190 7.74 -13.33 12.00
CA ASN A 190 9.17 -13.47 11.73
C ASN A 190 9.63 -14.94 11.82
N THR A 191 8.74 -15.89 11.55
CA THR A 191 9.01 -17.33 11.67
C THR A 191 8.56 -18.05 10.38
N PRO A 192 9.42 -18.87 9.74
CA PRO A 192 10.78 -19.25 10.14
C PRO A 192 11.82 -18.14 9.97
N GLY A 193 11.52 -17.05 9.28
CA GLY A 193 12.25 -15.81 9.09
C GLY A 193 11.30 -14.75 8.61
N GLY A 194 11.66 -13.47 8.68
CA GLY A 194 10.79 -12.37 8.27
C GLY A 194 11.48 -11.36 7.36
N VAL A 195 10.71 -10.84 6.41
CA VAL A 195 11.04 -9.64 5.64
C VAL A 195 9.95 -8.61 5.85
N TRP A 196 10.28 -7.35 5.69
CA TRP A 196 9.32 -6.25 5.74
C TRP A 196 8.80 -5.97 4.34
N GLY A 197 7.48 -5.85 4.19
CA GLY A 197 6.87 -5.34 2.97
C GLY A 197 7.42 -3.94 2.70
N MET A 198 8.04 -3.76 1.55
CA MET A 198 8.59 -2.47 1.13
C MET A 198 8.79 -2.40 -0.38
N ALA A 199 8.77 -1.18 -0.90
CA ALA A 199 9.28 -0.87 -2.22
C ALA A 199 10.63 -0.15 -2.09
N THR A 200 11.61 -0.58 -2.89
CA THR A 200 12.95 -0.02 -2.86
C THR A 200 13.65 -0.23 -4.19
N SER A 201 14.70 0.55 -4.46
CA SER A 201 15.61 0.28 -5.56
C SER A 201 16.51 -0.90 -5.21
N LEU A 202 16.97 -1.60 -6.24
CA LEU A 202 17.98 -2.62 -6.08
C LEU A 202 19.33 -1.96 -5.86
N TYR A 203 19.77 -1.95 -4.63
CA TYR A 203 21.12 -1.57 -4.25
C TYR A 203 21.69 -2.68 -3.39
N CYS A 204 22.70 -3.37 -3.91
CA CYS A 204 23.46 -4.34 -3.16
C CYS A 204 24.93 -3.90 -3.17
N ASP A 205 25.48 -3.74 -2.01
CA ASP A 205 26.88 -3.50 -1.74
C ASP A 205 27.27 -4.58 -0.73
N ALA A 206 27.67 -5.75 -1.25
CA ALA A 206 27.81 -6.96 -0.45
C ALA A 206 29.06 -6.94 0.40
N ASP A 207 30.11 -6.26 -0.05
CA ASP A 207 31.38 -6.13 0.67
C ASP A 207 31.48 -4.85 1.51
N GLY A 208 30.55 -3.90 1.33
CA GLY A 208 30.46 -2.67 2.12
C GLY A 208 31.45 -1.58 1.71
N ASP A 209 31.99 -1.63 0.48
CA ASP A 209 32.95 -0.64 -0.01
C ASP A 209 32.29 0.61 -0.62
N GLY A 210 30.95 0.62 -0.73
CA GLY A 210 30.14 1.71 -1.25
C GLY A 210 30.08 1.77 -2.78
N ILE A 211 30.54 0.73 -3.49
CA ILE A 211 30.55 0.65 -4.95
C ILE A 211 29.84 -0.64 -5.37
N VAL A 212 28.83 -0.52 -6.21
CA VAL A 212 28.10 -1.68 -6.78
C VAL A 212 28.79 -2.15 -8.06
N ARG A 213 29.20 -3.43 -8.12
CA ARG A 213 29.94 -4.00 -9.24
C ARG A 213 29.28 -5.29 -9.75
N ALA A 214 29.21 -5.42 -11.09
CA ALA A 214 28.69 -6.61 -11.74
C ALA A 214 29.53 -7.86 -11.43
N GLU A 215 30.85 -7.72 -11.44
CA GLU A 215 31.79 -8.82 -11.19
C GLU A 215 31.72 -9.37 -9.75
N GLU A 216 31.14 -8.62 -8.83
CA GLU A 216 30.94 -9.01 -7.43
C GLU A 216 29.52 -9.53 -7.15
N GLY A 217 28.70 -9.67 -8.20
CA GLY A 217 27.31 -10.12 -8.08
C GLY A 217 26.37 -9.08 -7.50
N GLU A 218 26.77 -7.82 -7.55
CA GLU A 218 26.05 -6.68 -7.00
C GLU A 218 25.26 -5.91 -8.07
N SER A 219 25.52 -6.19 -9.33
CA SER A 219 24.85 -5.54 -10.47
C SER A 219 23.59 -6.30 -10.89
N TRP A 220 22.71 -5.59 -11.54
CA TRP A 220 21.44 -6.06 -12.08
C TRP A 220 21.49 -6.21 -13.59
N LEU A 221 22.66 -6.29 -14.15
CA LEU A 221 22.84 -6.59 -15.56
C LEU A 221 22.47 -8.05 -15.80
N THR A 222 21.40 -8.26 -16.56
CA THR A 222 20.97 -9.58 -16.98
C THR A 222 21.88 -10.18 -18.06
N LYS A 223 21.74 -11.47 -18.33
CA LYS A 223 22.42 -12.14 -19.46
C LYS A 223 22.08 -11.52 -20.81
N ASP A 224 20.92 -10.87 -20.88
CA ASP A 224 20.45 -10.14 -22.07
C ASP A 224 21.05 -8.75 -22.21
N ASN A 225 21.96 -8.34 -21.31
CA ASN A 225 22.61 -7.05 -21.24
C ASN A 225 21.66 -5.86 -20.99
N VAL A 226 20.55 -6.07 -20.31
CA VAL A 226 19.70 -5.00 -19.85
C VAL A 226 19.79 -4.88 -18.31
N ASN A 227 19.77 -3.65 -17.82
CA ASN A 227 19.74 -3.37 -16.39
C ASN A 227 18.30 -3.43 -15.88
N LEU A 228 18.09 -4.18 -14.81
CA LEU A 228 16.80 -4.21 -14.12
C LEU A 228 16.72 -3.12 -13.08
N LEU A 229 15.54 -2.50 -12.99
CA LEU A 229 15.04 -1.87 -11.79
C LEU A 229 15.82 -0.63 -11.31
N GLY A 230 16.31 0.17 -12.25
CA GLY A 230 16.72 1.54 -12.05
C GLY A 230 17.60 1.82 -10.83
N ILE A 231 18.90 1.78 -11.03
CA ILE A 231 19.91 1.96 -9.98
C ILE A 231 19.91 3.38 -9.38
N ASN A 232 19.26 4.35 -9.96
CA ASN A 232 19.42 5.76 -9.57
C ASN A 232 18.09 6.46 -9.40
N SER A 233 17.33 6.12 -8.36
CA SER A 233 16.34 7.08 -7.98
C SER A 233 16.78 7.85 -6.74
N SER A 234 17.11 9.10 -6.96
CA SER A 234 17.15 10.11 -5.90
C SER A 234 15.74 10.45 -5.38
N SER A 235 14.71 9.75 -5.85
CA SER A 235 13.32 9.98 -5.53
C SER A 235 12.71 8.72 -4.95
N TYR A 236 12.02 8.85 -3.85
CA TYR A 236 11.28 7.79 -3.20
C TYR A 236 10.35 7.05 -4.17
N GLY A 237 10.35 5.73 -4.09
CA GLY A 237 9.44 4.87 -4.86
C GLY A 237 9.70 4.81 -6.37
N GLN A 238 10.79 5.35 -6.88
CA GLN A 238 11.06 5.35 -8.30
C GLN A 238 11.94 4.18 -8.71
N ASN A 239 11.54 3.50 -9.81
CA ASN A 239 12.33 2.50 -10.50
C ASN A 239 12.82 1.39 -9.57
N GLY A 240 11.93 0.82 -8.79
CA GLY A 240 12.27 -0.18 -7.83
C GLY A 240 11.52 -1.47 -8.04
N TYR A 241 11.76 -2.36 -7.14
CA TYR A 241 10.96 -3.54 -6.92
C TYR A 241 10.15 -3.40 -5.64
N SER A 242 9.15 -4.24 -5.48
CA SER A 242 8.49 -4.43 -4.19
C SER A 242 8.75 -5.83 -3.65
N GLN A 243 8.72 -5.97 -2.33
CA GLN A 243 8.89 -7.24 -1.64
C GLN A 243 7.86 -7.39 -0.52
N PHE A 244 7.54 -8.64 -0.17
CA PHE A 244 6.72 -8.95 1.00
C PHE A 244 6.95 -10.41 1.45
N GLY A 245 6.62 -10.71 2.71
CA GLY A 245 6.65 -12.07 3.24
C GLY A 245 5.39 -12.86 2.87
N GLU A 246 5.55 -14.17 2.57
CA GLU A 246 4.42 -15.05 2.25
C GLU A 246 3.36 -15.09 3.35
N ARG A 247 3.77 -15.05 4.62
CA ARG A 247 2.89 -15.33 5.76
C ARG A 247 2.60 -14.08 6.57
N GLN A 248 1.34 -13.74 6.67
CA GLN A 248 0.80 -12.77 7.64
C GLN A 248 0.16 -13.51 8.82
N GLY A 249 -0.12 -12.80 9.90
CA GLY A 249 -0.75 -13.43 11.04
C GLY A 249 -1.11 -12.50 12.19
N SER A 250 -1.79 -13.06 13.17
CA SER A 250 -2.02 -12.42 14.47
C SER A 250 -1.07 -12.93 15.56
N SER A 251 -0.38 -14.03 15.28
CA SER A 251 0.68 -14.62 16.11
C SER A 251 1.47 -15.62 15.27
N SER A 252 2.63 -16.08 15.76
CA SER A 252 3.45 -17.10 15.09
C SER A 252 2.73 -18.44 14.87
N THR A 253 1.67 -18.72 15.61
CA THR A 253 0.86 -19.94 15.49
C THR A 253 -0.46 -19.76 14.75
N ASN A 254 -0.85 -18.52 14.48
CA ASN A 254 -2.07 -18.19 13.74
C ASN A 254 -1.71 -17.34 12.52
N THR A 255 -1.17 -17.99 11.51
CA THR A 255 -0.72 -17.38 10.25
C THR A 255 -1.60 -17.80 9.08
N TRP A 256 -1.56 -17.01 8.03
CA TRP A 256 -2.23 -17.24 6.74
C TRP A 256 -1.40 -16.63 5.61
N ASP A 257 -1.67 -17.01 4.38
CA ASP A 257 -1.03 -16.42 3.21
C ASP A 257 -1.32 -14.92 3.13
N ALA A 258 -0.30 -14.14 2.80
CA ALA A 258 -0.44 -12.71 2.66
C ALA A 258 -1.62 -12.34 1.75
N THR A 259 -2.37 -11.33 2.19
CA THR A 259 -3.49 -10.78 1.44
C THR A 259 -3.00 -9.75 0.42
N ILE A 260 -3.88 -9.28 -0.45
CA ILE A 260 -3.50 -8.31 -1.50
C ILE A 260 -3.15 -6.93 -0.95
N GLY A 261 -3.49 -6.61 0.30
CA GLY A 261 -3.30 -5.27 0.85
C GLY A 261 -1.85 -4.80 0.80
N VAL A 262 -0.92 -5.57 1.40
CA VAL A 262 0.51 -5.23 1.39
C VAL A 262 1.04 -5.17 -0.04
N MET A 263 0.70 -6.15 -0.90
CA MET A 263 1.11 -6.13 -2.30
C MET A 263 0.64 -4.87 -3.03
N ALA A 264 -0.62 -4.47 -2.83
CA ALA A 264 -1.18 -3.27 -3.45
C ALA A 264 -0.52 -1.98 -2.94
N HIS A 265 -0.21 -1.91 -1.65
CA HIS A 265 0.49 -0.78 -1.04
C HIS A 265 1.92 -0.65 -1.60
N GLU A 266 2.68 -1.75 -1.61
CA GLU A 266 4.06 -1.74 -2.11
C GLU A 266 4.14 -1.47 -3.62
N LEU A 267 3.19 -1.98 -4.40
CA LEU A 267 3.05 -1.62 -5.82
C LEU A 267 2.58 -0.17 -5.99
N GLY A 268 1.86 0.38 -5.01
CA GLY A 268 1.57 1.80 -4.89
C GLY A 268 2.84 2.64 -4.89
N HIS A 269 3.85 2.20 -4.15
CA HIS A 269 5.17 2.82 -4.16
C HIS A 269 5.96 2.51 -5.44
N ALA A 270 6.19 1.23 -5.72
CA ALA A 270 7.12 0.79 -6.76
C ALA A 270 6.68 1.20 -8.16
N TYR A 271 5.40 0.98 -8.49
CA TYR A 271 4.88 1.25 -9.82
C TYR A 271 4.21 2.63 -9.93
N PHE A 272 3.37 2.97 -8.95
CA PHE A 272 2.58 4.21 -9.02
C PHE A 272 3.30 5.43 -8.42
N LEU A 273 4.47 5.25 -7.81
CA LEU A 273 5.29 6.33 -7.24
C LEU A 273 4.55 7.16 -6.18
N LEU A 274 3.64 6.54 -5.46
CA LEU A 274 2.90 7.18 -4.39
C LEU A 274 3.73 7.13 -3.08
N PRO A 275 3.82 8.20 -2.31
CA PRO A 275 4.42 8.17 -0.98
C PRO A 275 3.47 7.53 0.03
N ASP A 276 4.01 7.18 1.20
CA ASP A 276 3.18 6.96 2.38
C ASP A 276 2.38 8.23 2.71
N LEU A 277 1.11 8.04 3.03
CA LEU A 277 0.22 9.10 3.49
C LEU A 277 -0.07 8.96 4.99
N TYR A 278 0.98 8.63 5.75
CA TYR A 278 1.03 8.62 7.21
C TYR A 278 2.43 9.04 7.69
N ASP A 279 2.55 9.41 8.97
CA ASP A 279 3.84 9.78 9.54
C ASP A 279 4.72 8.53 9.73
N THR A 280 5.81 8.44 8.97
CA THR A 280 6.72 7.28 8.95
C THR A 280 7.77 7.30 10.07
N ARG A 281 7.77 8.28 10.95
CA ARG A 281 8.73 8.35 12.06
C ARG A 281 8.52 7.21 13.05
N LEU A 282 9.60 6.82 13.77
CA LEU A 282 9.54 5.75 14.78
C LEU A 282 8.51 5.98 15.89
N LEU A 283 8.25 7.26 16.19
CA LEU A 283 7.22 7.70 17.12
C LEU A 283 6.32 8.68 16.36
N PRO A 284 5.41 8.19 15.55
CA PRO A 284 4.53 9.03 14.76
C PRO A 284 3.63 9.85 15.69
N ILE A 285 3.44 11.11 15.33
CA ILE A 285 2.59 12.05 16.06
C ILE A 285 1.25 12.27 15.37
N ASN A 286 1.10 11.75 14.14
CA ASN A 286 -0.15 11.79 13.41
C ASN A 286 -0.30 10.55 12.54
N SER A 287 -1.53 10.26 12.12
CA SER A 287 -1.88 9.10 11.30
C SER A 287 -2.02 9.44 9.82
N GLY A 288 -1.70 10.67 9.41
CA GLY A 288 -1.94 11.14 8.05
C GLY A 288 -3.41 10.97 7.67
N ILE A 289 -3.66 10.23 6.57
CA ILE A 289 -5.03 9.97 6.12
C ILE A 289 -5.72 8.80 6.82
N GLY A 290 -5.08 8.17 7.82
CA GLY A 290 -5.62 7.01 8.54
C GLY A 290 -6.01 5.87 7.61
N ALA A 291 -7.17 5.25 7.88
CA ALA A 291 -7.69 4.14 7.07
C ALA A 291 -8.39 4.58 5.78
N PHE A 292 -8.52 5.90 5.52
CA PHE A 292 -9.29 6.38 4.36
C PHE A 292 -8.53 6.30 3.02
N GLY A 293 -7.39 5.64 2.97
CA GLY A 293 -6.66 5.37 1.73
C GLY A 293 -5.69 4.20 1.84
N LEU A 294 -5.41 3.56 0.68
CA LEU A 294 -4.45 2.46 0.58
C LEU A 294 -3.06 2.83 1.10
N MET A 295 -2.60 4.06 0.81
CA MET A 295 -1.27 4.52 1.22
C MET A 295 -1.23 4.99 2.68
N GLY A 296 -2.30 4.83 3.43
CA GLY A 296 -2.41 4.91 4.88
C GLY A 296 -2.71 3.53 5.48
N SER A 297 -3.31 3.48 6.66
CA SER A 297 -3.68 2.21 7.31
C SER A 297 -4.83 1.45 6.61
N GLY A 298 -5.41 2.00 5.57
CA GLY A 298 -6.40 1.35 4.71
C GLY A 298 -5.88 0.09 4.00
N VAL A 299 -4.56 -0.09 3.90
CA VAL A 299 -3.89 -1.32 3.46
C VAL A 299 -4.40 -2.57 4.21
N TRP A 300 -4.79 -2.44 5.48
CA TRP A 300 -5.25 -3.52 6.35
C TRP A 300 -6.77 -3.74 6.32
N GLY A 301 -7.48 -3.16 5.35
CA GLY A 301 -8.94 -3.23 5.21
C GLY A 301 -9.49 -4.65 5.22
N ARG A 302 -10.66 -4.81 5.86
CA ARG A 302 -11.44 -6.06 5.88
C ARG A 302 -12.92 -5.76 6.02
N LYS A 303 -13.73 -6.46 5.26
CA LYS A 303 -15.19 -6.24 5.21
C LYS A 303 -15.99 -7.03 6.26
N SER A 304 -15.34 -7.96 6.96
CA SER A 304 -15.98 -8.77 8.01
C SER A 304 -14.99 -9.14 9.11
N SER A 305 -15.51 -9.57 10.26
CA SER A 305 -14.70 -9.99 11.41
C SER A 305 -13.87 -11.26 11.16
N ILE A 306 -14.30 -12.10 10.22
CA ILE A 306 -13.61 -13.36 9.87
C ILE A 306 -12.58 -13.18 8.76
N GLU A 307 -12.66 -12.08 8.03
CA GLU A 307 -11.70 -11.77 6.96
C GLU A 307 -10.34 -11.40 7.54
N LYS A 308 -9.29 -11.70 6.80
CA LYS A 308 -7.92 -11.38 7.20
C LYS A 308 -7.60 -9.92 6.87
N GLY A 309 -6.76 -9.28 7.69
CA GLY A 309 -6.32 -7.91 7.43
C GLY A 309 -5.73 -7.78 6.03
N GLY A 310 -6.14 -6.75 5.29
CA GLY A 310 -5.71 -6.50 3.91
C GLY A 310 -6.34 -7.37 2.83
N ALA A 311 -7.35 -8.19 3.17
CA ALA A 311 -8.07 -8.95 2.15
C ALA A 311 -9.05 -8.06 1.36
N THR A 312 -9.51 -6.98 1.96
CA THR A 312 -10.30 -5.93 1.32
C THR A 312 -9.64 -4.57 1.58
N PRO A 313 -8.45 -4.29 0.98
CA PRO A 313 -7.80 -2.98 1.15
C PRO A 313 -8.72 -1.89 0.63
N VAL A 314 -8.72 -0.72 1.27
CA VAL A 314 -9.64 0.35 0.89
C VAL A 314 -9.18 1.04 -0.41
N HIS A 315 -10.05 1.86 -0.99
CA HIS A 315 -9.73 2.67 -2.17
C HIS A 315 -8.48 3.54 -1.95
N LEU A 316 -7.81 3.87 -3.04
CA LEU A 316 -6.89 5.00 -3.11
C LEU A 316 -7.62 6.29 -2.72
N SER A 317 -6.94 7.26 -2.09
CA SER A 317 -7.47 8.60 -1.86
C SER A 317 -7.71 9.33 -3.18
N ALA A 318 -8.55 10.36 -3.19
CA ALA A 318 -8.79 11.18 -4.37
C ALA A 318 -7.49 11.76 -4.95
N TRP A 319 -6.58 12.20 -4.08
CA TRP A 319 -5.26 12.69 -4.50
C TRP A 319 -4.41 11.59 -5.16
N SER A 320 -4.36 10.40 -4.58
CA SER A 320 -3.61 9.28 -5.16
C SER A 320 -4.15 8.89 -6.54
N LYS A 321 -5.47 8.86 -6.71
CA LYS A 321 -6.11 8.59 -8.01
C LYS A 321 -5.78 9.66 -9.06
N GLU A 322 -5.81 10.94 -8.68
CA GLU A 322 -5.38 12.06 -9.55
C GLU A 322 -3.91 11.91 -9.91
N LYS A 323 -3.04 11.67 -8.92
CA LYS A 323 -1.59 11.59 -9.09
C LYS A 323 -1.17 10.51 -10.09
N ILE A 324 -1.80 9.34 -10.04
CA ILE A 324 -1.52 8.24 -10.98
C ILE A 324 -2.33 8.34 -12.28
N SER A 325 -3.04 9.43 -12.49
CA SER A 325 -3.90 9.64 -13.67
C SER A 325 -4.99 8.57 -13.84
N ALA A 326 -5.36 7.87 -12.78
CA ALA A 326 -6.52 6.97 -12.80
C ALA A 326 -7.83 7.73 -12.90
N CYS A 327 -7.83 8.97 -12.46
CA CYS A 327 -8.97 9.87 -12.46
C CYS A 327 -8.53 11.29 -12.84
N VAL A 328 -9.35 11.96 -13.64
CA VAL A 328 -9.25 13.39 -13.88
C VAL A 328 -10.37 14.07 -13.11
N PRO A 329 -10.09 14.70 -11.95
CA PRO A 329 -11.14 15.38 -11.18
C PRO A 329 -11.81 16.48 -11.98
N GLN A 330 -13.12 16.65 -11.82
CA GLN A 330 -13.86 17.73 -12.43
C GLN A 330 -13.56 19.04 -11.69
N THR A 331 -13.16 20.06 -12.42
CA THR A 331 -12.91 21.38 -11.82
C THR A 331 -14.23 22.04 -11.42
N VAL A 332 -14.28 22.55 -10.19
CA VAL A 332 -15.40 23.37 -9.72
C VAL A 332 -15.30 24.75 -10.37
N ASP A 333 -16.36 25.17 -11.03
CA ASP A 333 -16.44 26.50 -11.66
C ASP A 333 -16.59 27.61 -10.61
N ASN A 334 -16.23 28.85 -10.99
CA ASN A 334 -16.48 30.01 -10.14
C ASN A 334 -17.99 30.23 -9.93
N GLY A 335 -18.34 30.62 -8.70
CA GLY A 335 -19.73 30.81 -8.30
C GLY A 335 -20.28 29.62 -7.56
N THR A 336 -21.58 29.39 -7.60
CA THR A 336 -22.28 28.36 -6.85
C THR A 336 -22.60 27.17 -7.74
N ASN A 337 -22.13 25.99 -7.34
CA ASN A 337 -22.25 24.73 -8.09
C ASN A 337 -23.04 23.71 -7.25
N ASN A 338 -24.17 23.25 -7.75
CA ASN A 338 -24.91 22.13 -7.16
C ASN A 338 -24.36 20.82 -7.77
N ILE A 339 -23.80 19.98 -6.93
CA ILE A 339 -23.04 18.80 -7.34
C ILE A 339 -23.73 17.55 -6.82
N THR A 340 -23.73 16.50 -7.65
CA THR A 340 -24.08 15.14 -7.27
C THR A 340 -22.84 14.26 -7.38
N LEU A 341 -22.43 13.65 -6.27
CA LEU A 341 -21.28 12.78 -6.17
C LEU A 341 -21.74 11.32 -6.06
N PRO A 342 -21.54 10.50 -7.10
CA PRO A 342 -21.68 9.05 -6.94
C PRO A 342 -20.58 8.51 -6.02
N ALA A 343 -20.86 7.40 -5.34
CA ALA A 343 -19.83 6.70 -4.57
C ALA A 343 -18.70 6.22 -5.48
N VAL A 344 -17.46 6.32 -4.98
CA VAL A 344 -16.24 6.03 -5.77
C VAL A 344 -16.26 4.65 -6.42
N TYR A 345 -16.80 3.64 -5.77
CA TYR A 345 -16.86 2.28 -6.30
C TYR A 345 -17.87 2.08 -7.46
N LYS A 346 -18.74 3.05 -7.73
CA LYS A 346 -19.78 2.96 -8.77
C LYS A 346 -19.30 3.39 -10.16
N ASN A 347 -18.15 3.97 -10.28
CA ASN A 347 -17.65 4.54 -11.55
C ASN A 347 -16.57 3.69 -12.23
N ILE A 348 -16.58 2.38 -12.03
CA ILE A 348 -15.51 1.43 -12.43
C ILE A 348 -15.07 1.60 -13.90
N ASP A 349 -15.97 1.98 -14.80
CA ASP A 349 -15.67 2.07 -16.24
C ASP A 349 -15.54 3.51 -16.76
N ASN A 350 -15.38 4.50 -15.88
CA ASN A 350 -15.42 5.89 -16.31
C ASN A 350 -14.35 6.78 -15.65
N ALA A 351 -13.10 6.60 -16.08
CA ALA A 351 -11.97 7.41 -15.61
C ALA A 351 -12.11 8.92 -15.93
N SER A 352 -12.86 9.29 -16.96
CA SER A 352 -13.08 10.70 -17.35
C SER A 352 -14.19 11.38 -16.52
N SER A 353 -14.98 10.61 -15.78
CA SER A 353 -16.05 11.11 -14.91
C SER A 353 -16.08 10.31 -13.61
N CYS A 354 -14.94 10.29 -12.90
CA CYS A 354 -14.72 9.45 -11.73
C CYS A 354 -15.47 9.90 -10.47
N GLY A 355 -16.29 10.96 -10.55
CA GLY A 355 -17.06 11.47 -9.41
C GLY A 355 -16.22 12.18 -8.37
N ILE A 356 -15.03 12.67 -8.73
CA ILE A 356 -14.18 13.49 -7.86
C ILE A 356 -14.21 14.93 -8.39
N TYR A 357 -14.37 15.90 -7.49
CA TYR A 357 -14.34 17.32 -7.83
C TYR A 357 -13.13 17.99 -7.20
N LYS A 358 -12.55 18.96 -7.94
CA LYS A 358 -11.38 19.74 -7.53
C LYS A 358 -11.72 21.22 -7.48
N ALA A 359 -11.60 21.82 -6.30
CA ALA A 359 -11.69 23.26 -6.12
C ALA A 359 -10.30 23.84 -5.92
N THR A 360 -9.79 24.52 -6.95
CA THR A 360 -8.50 25.21 -6.90
C THR A 360 -8.60 26.50 -6.13
N THR A 361 -7.53 26.89 -5.45
CA THR A 361 -7.43 28.14 -4.68
C THR A 361 -6.60 29.18 -5.45
N SER A 362 -6.45 30.37 -4.86
CA SER A 362 -5.54 31.39 -5.39
C SER A 362 -4.06 31.06 -5.15
N THR A 363 -3.76 30.10 -4.27
CA THR A 363 -2.40 29.66 -3.95
C THR A 363 -2.04 28.46 -4.85
N SER A 364 -0.98 28.61 -5.62
CA SER A 364 -0.49 27.52 -6.46
C SER A 364 -0.12 26.28 -5.64
N GLY A 365 -0.55 25.11 -6.09
CA GLY A 365 -0.29 23.84 -5.40
C GLY A 365 -1.15 23.58 -4.16
N GLU A 366 -2.11 24.46 -3.84
CA GLU A 366 -3.03 24.27 -2.71
C GLU A 366 -4.48 24.23 -3.19
N TYR A 367 -5.22 23.17 -2.89
CA TYR A 367 -6.56 22.94 -3.40
C TYR A 367 -7.33 21.93 -2.55
N PHE A 368 -8.63 21.81 -2.80
CA PHE A 368 -9.47 20.79 -2.16
C PHE A 368 -10.00 19.77 -3.18
N LEU A 369 -10.05 18.49 -2.76
CA LEU A 369 -10.72 17.44 -3.50
C LEU A 369 -11.93 16.94 -2.71
N PHE A 370 -12.99 16.59 -3.42
CA PHE A 370 -14.26 16.12 -2.86
C PHE A 370 -14.60 14.77 -3.48
N GLU A 371 -14.77 13.74 -2.66
CA GLU A 371 -15.21 12.42 -3.12
C GLU A 371 -16.21 11.78 -2.16
N ASN A 372 -17.13 11.00 -2.69
CA ASN A 372 -18.10 10.26 -1.89
C ASN A 372 -17.57 8.87 -1.54
N ARG A 373 -17.25 8.65 -0.26
CA ARG A 373 -16.77 7.39 0.31
C ARG A 373 -17.97 6.66 0.93
N SER A 374 -18.54 5.69 0.21
CA SER A 374 -19.64 4.87 0.70
C SER A 374 -19.13 3.53 1.19
N SER A 375 -19.94 2.80 1.96
CA SER A 375 -19.64 1.44 2.45
C SER A 375 -19.79 0.35 1.36
N GLY A 376 -19.53 0.69 0.09
CA GLY A 376 -19.59 -0.20 -1.07
C GLY A 376 -18.22 -0.57 -1.61
N GLY A 377 -18.17 -1.57 -2.49
CA GLY A 377 -16.94 -2.00 -3.12
C GLY A 377 -15.83 -2.31 -2.13
N TYR A 378 -14.60 -1.89 -2.43
CA TYR A 378 -13.46 -2.06 -1.54
C TYR A 378 -13.48 -1.12 -0.32
N ASP A 379 -14.28 -0.05 -0.32
CA ASP A 379 -14.47 0.75 0.90
C ASP A 379 -15.23 0.01 2.01
N LYS A 380 -15.81 -1.18 1.73
CA LYS A 380 -16.20 -2.13 2.79
C LYS A 380 -15.03 -2.50 3.72
N GLY A 381 -13.79 -2.35 3.25
CA GLY A 381 -12.59 -2.53 4.07
C GLY A 381 -12.55 -1.64 5.30
N LEU A 382 -13.20 -0.48 5.27
CA LEU A 382 -13.32 0.44 6.39
C LEU A 382 -14.17 -0.11 7.55
N ASN A 383 -15.05 -1.06 7.30
CA ASN A 383 -16.02 -1.58 8.30
C ASN A 383 -15.36 -2.11 9.57
N TYR A 384 -14.12 -2.60 9.48
CA TYR A 384 -13.38 -3.18 10.62
C TYR A 384 -12.05 -2.48 10.89
N LEU A 385 -11.85 -1.29 10.33
CA LEU A 385 -10.70 -0.43 10.62
C LEU A 385 -11.08 0.80 11.43
N LEU A 386 -12.26 1.39 11.16
CA LEU A 386 -12.69 2.62 11.80
C LEU A 386 -13.16 2.36 13.25
N LEU A 387 -12.96 3.36 14.09
CA LEU A 387 -13.53 3.42 15.43
C LEU A 387 -14.95 3.94 15.35
N ASP A 388 -15.81 3.43 16.22
CA ASP A 388 -17.08 4.07 16.51
C ASP A 388 -16.89 5.24 17.51
N ASN A 389 -17.99 5.94 17.84
CA ASN A 389 -17.95 7.03 18.82
C ASN A 389 -17.58 6.58 20.24
N SER A 390 -17.60 5.28 20.53
CA SER A 390 -17.22 4.71 21.84
C SER A 390 -15.75 4.26 21.87
N SER A 391 -14.97 4.51 20.83
CA SER A 391 -13.57 4.07 20.68
C SER A 391 -13.41 2.55 20.65
N ILE A 392 -14.40 1.83 20.20
CA ILE A 392 -14.37 0.37 20.01
C ILE A 392 -14.13 0.07 18.53
N TYR A 393 -13.10 -0.75 18.25
CA TYR A 393 -12.90 -1.30 16.92
C TYR A 393 -14.04 -2.25 16.61
N THR A 394 -14.98 -1.85 15.86
CA THR A 394 -15.93 -2.68 15.12
C THR A 394 -17.14 -1.86 14.76
N VAL A 395 -17.01 -1.18 13.68
CA VAL A 395 -18.14 -0.47 13.13
C VAL A 395 -19.11 -1.44 12.47
N GLY A 396 -18.57 -2.51 11.88
CA GLY A 396 -19.39 -3.50 11.20
C GLY A 396 -20.33 -2.83 10.18
N SER A 397 -21.62 -3.07 10.33
CA SER A 397 -22.64 -2.52 9.44
C SER A 397 -23.03 -1.05 9.71
N SER A 398 -22.43 -0.39 10.70
CA SER A 398 -22.77 1.00 11.05
C SER A 398 -22.04 2.05 10.20
N TYR A 399 -21.00 1.67 9.47
CA TYR A 399 -20.34 2.57 8.53
C TYR A 399 -21.21 2.77 7.30
N THR A 400 -21.71 3.98 7.11
CA THR A 400 -22.57 4.36 5.99
C THR A 400 -21.86 5.19 4.93
N GLY A 401 -20.62 5.59 5.21
CA GLY A 401 -19.86 6.48 4.33
C GLY A 401 -20.04 7.96 4.65
N GLY A 402 -19.69 8.79 3.69
CA GLY A 402 -19.82 10.24 3.74
C GLY A 402 -18.92 10.92 2.70
N LEU A 403 -18.97 12.24 2.66
CA LEU A 403 -18.13 13.06 1.83
C LEU A 403 -16.74 13.20 2.48
N ALA A 404 -15.70 12.72 1.81
CA ALA A 404 -14.33 13.03 2.14
C ALA A 404 -13.94 14.37 1.50
N ILE A 405 -13.40 15.27 2.28
CA ILE A 405 -12.82 16.55 1.83
C ILE A 405 -11.32 16.46 2.11
N TRP A 406 -10.53 16.51 1.03
CA TRP A 406 -9.09 16.45 1.10
C TRP A 406 -8.50 17.83 0.88
N HIS A 407 -7.76 18.35 1.83
CA HIS A 407 -6.93 19.53 1.67
C HIS A 407 -5.56 19.10 1.17
N VAL A 408 -5.18 19.55 0.01
CA VAL A 408 -3.92 19.16 -0.62
C VAL A 408 -3.00 20.35 -0.68
N LYS A 409 -1.76 20.15 -0.21
CA LYS A 409 -0.65 21.07 -0.41
C LYS A 409 0.45 20.36 -1.16
N ASP A 410 0.67 20.75 -2.41
CA ASP A 410 1.68 20.08 -3.24
C ASP A 410 3.10 20.43 -2.77
N ILE A 411 3.58 19.65 -1.81
CA ILE A 411 4.94 19.68 -1.26
C ILE A 411 5.74 18.43 -1.65
N LEU A 412 5.22 17.60 -2.55
CA LEU A 412 5.80 16.29 -2.86
C LEU A 412 7.28 16.39 -3.27
N SER A 413 7.65 17.40 -4.05
CA SER A 413 9.05 17.59 -4.47
C SER A 413 10.02 17.87 -3.32
N SER A 414 9.52 18.35 -2.18
CA SER A 414 10.34 18.67 -1.01
C SER A 414 10.41 17.55 0.02
N CYS A 415 9.51 16.56 -0.04
CA CYS A 415 9.40 15.50 0.97
C CYS A 415 9.53 14.09 0.40
N SER A 416 9.44 13.90 -0.91
CA SER A 416 9.45 12.57 -1.55
C SER A 416 10.72 11.77 -1.26
N GLY A 417 11.86 12.40 -1.13
CA GLY A 417 13.13 11.71 -0.83
C GLY A 417 13.19 11.05 0.56
N SER A 418 12.31 11.43 1.48
CA SER A 418 12.24 10.85 2.83
C SER A 418 11.00 9.97 3.04
N ASN A 419 10.11 9.90 2.07
CA ASN A 419 8.79 9.26 2.21
C ASN A 419 8.04 9.65 3.48
N ASN A 420 8.06 10.91 3.86
CA ASN A 420 7.50 11.39 5.11
C ASN A 420 6.80 12.74 4.94
N CYS A 421 5.98 12.84 3.89
CA CYS A 421 5.26 14.06 3.56
C CYS A 421 4.21 14.42 4.62
N GLU A 422 3.66 13.41 5.28
CA GLU A 422 2.64 13.60 6.31
C GLU A 422 3.21 14.03 7.68
N ALA A 423 4.52 13.94 7.87
CA ALA A 423 5.19 14.51 9.04
C ALA A 423 5.50 16.00 8.90
N GLN A 424 5.24 16.57 7.73
CA GLN A 424 5.43 17.99 7.47
C GLN A 424 4.25 18.81 8.00
N SER A 425 4.45 20.12 8.11
CA SER A 425 3.39 21.09 8.33
C SER A 425 3.58 22.23 7.30
N PRO A 426 2.70 22.35 6.32
CA PRO A 426 1.49 21.53 6.09
C PRO A 426 1.79 20.10 5.61
N LYS A 427 0.82 19.21 5.76
CA LYS A 427 0.83 17.86 5.18
C LYS A 427 0.68 17.93 3.65
N LEU A 428 1.08 16.87 2.97
CA LEU A 428 0.83 16.74 1.53
C LEU A 428 -0.66 16.55 1.24
N VAL A 429 -1.29 15.64 1.97
CA VAL A 429 -2.72 15.31 1.84
C VAL A 429 -3.34 15.21 3.22
N ASP A 430 -4.23 16.11 3.52
CA ASP A 430 -4.95 16.14 4.78
C ASP A 430 -6.42 15.78 4.58
N LEU A 431 -6.94 14.85 5.38
CA LEU A 431 -8.38 14.60 5.42
C LEU A 431 -8.98 15.58 6.43
N GLU A 432 -9.82 16.49 5.95
CA GLU A 432 -10.57 17.40 6.80
C GLU A 432 -11.58 16.61 7.66
N GLU A 433 -11.29 16.44 8.93
CA GLU A 433 -12.09 15.59 9.84
C GLU A 433 -13.33 16.35 10.33
N ALA A 434 -14.50 15.88 9.91
CA ALA A 434 -15.77 16.59 10.13
C ALA A 434 -16.07 16.92 11.61
N ASN A 435 -15.56 16.16 12.57
CA ASN A 435 -15.92 16.30 13.99
C ASN A 435 -14.79 16.34 15.00
N ASP A 436 -13.58 15.94 14.64
CA ASP A 436 -12.44 15.95 15.57
C ASP A 436 -11.12 16.12 14.80
N SER A 437 -10.00 15.79 15.41
CA SER A 437 -8.66 15.89 14.83
C SER A 437 -7.78 14.72 15.27
N ASP A 438 -8.38 13.54 15.40
CA ASP A 438 -7.68 12.33 15.83
C ASP A 438 -6.54 11.96 14.87
N LEU A 439 -6.72 12.14 13.57
CA LEU A 439 -5.70 11.83 12.57
C LEU A 439 -4.51 12.77 12.63
N ASP A 440 -4.72 14.00 13.07
CA ASP A 440 -3.68 15.01 13.19
C ASP A 440 -2.82 14.86 14.46
N ASN A 441 -3.41 14.36 15.54
CA ASN A 441 -2.84 14.49 16.88
C ASN A 441 -2.58 13.15 17.56
N ALA A 442 -2.97 12.02 16.95
CA ALA A 442 -2.85 10.71 17.56
C ALA A 442 -2.64 9.61 16.52
N LEU A 443 -2.22 8.44 17.00
CA LEU A 443 -2.27 7.21 16.20
C LEU A 443 -3.70 6.70 16.18
N SER A 444 -4.40 6.93 15.08
CA SER A 444 -5.79 6.53 14.87
C SER A 444 -5.97 5.99 13.46
N ASN A 445 -6.79 4.96 13.31
CA ASN A 445 -7.26 4.56 11.97
C ASN A 445 -8.35 5.51 11.44
N GLY A 446 -8.90 6.36 12.29
CA GLY A 446 -10.02 7.23 11.98
C GLY A 446 -11.34 6.73 12.54
N ARG A 447 -12.38 7.56 12.39
CA ARG A 447 -13.74 7.31 12.89
C ARG A 447 -14.76 7.41 11.76
N THR A 448 -15.92 6.81 11.95
CA THR A 448 -17.07 6.97 11.04
C THR A 448 -17.54 8.40 10.91
N THR A 449 -17.25 9.23 11.91
CA THR A 449 -17.65 10.64 11.99
C THR A 449 -16.64 11.61 11.37
N HIS A 450 -15.51 11.12 10.84
CA HIS A 450 -14.55 12.00 10.16
C HIS A 450 -15.05 12.48 8.79
N LEU A 451 -16.00 11.76 8.17
CA LEU A 451 -16.58 12.18 6.90
C LEU A 451 -17.79 13.11 7.11
N PHE A 452 -18.01 14.00 6.16
CA PHE A 452 -19.11 14.96 6.20
C PHE A 452 -20.41 14.34 5.67
N PHE A 453 -21.50 14.50 6.38
CA PHE A 453 -22.86 14.14 5.96
C PHE A 453 -23.90 14.82 6.82
N SER A 454 -25.14 14.94 6.32
CA SER A 454 -26.28 15.46 7.09
C SER A 454 -26.57 14.56 8.29
N GLY A 455 -26.60 15.14 9.48
CA GLY A 455 -26.69 14.40 10.75
C GLY A 455 -25.38 14.25 11.50
N ASN A 456 -24.27 14.57 10.85
CA ASN A 456 -22.94 14.69 11.46
C ASN A 456 -22.44 16.15 11.33
N ASN A 457 -21.72 16.47 10.27
CA ASN A 457 -21.36 17.84 9.89
C ASN A 457 -21.69 18.01 8.40
N ALA A 458 -22.44 19.04 8.04
CA ALA A 458 -22.93 19.24 6.67
C ALA A 458 -22.45 20.57 6.08
N THR A 459 -21.42 21.17 6.69
CA THR A 459 -20.89 22.48 6.28
C THR A 459 -19.38 22.53 6.47
N PHE A 460 -18.70 22.96 5.43
CA PHE A 460 -17.26 23.22 5.41
C PHE A 460 -17.04 24.58 4.71
N ASN A 461 -16.59 25.57 5.45
CA ASN A 461 -16.35 26.92 4.92
C ASN A 461 -15.30 27.66 5.76
N ASN A 462 -15.05 28.91 5.45
CA ASN A 462 -14.04 29.74 6.13
C ASN A 462 -14.29 29.94 7.64
N SER A 463 -15.48 29.67 8.15
CA SER A 463 -15.90 29.92 9.54
C SER A 463 -16.35 28.66 10.26
N SER A 464 -16.43 27.50 9.59
CA SER A 464 -16.79 26.23 10.20
C SER A 464 -15.62 25.62 10.99
N THR A 465 -15.89 24.52 11.68
CA THR A 465 -14.87 23.67 12.30
C THR A 465 -15.13 22.24 11.82
N PRO A 466 -14.21 21.64 11.03
CA PRO A 466 -13.02 22.27 10.45
C PRO A 466 -13.37 23.39 9.47
N ASN A 467 -12.40 24.18 9.08
CA ASN A 467 -12.62 25.32 8.18
C ASN A 467 -11.84 25.17 6.88
N SER A 468 -12.31 25.85 5.84
CA SER A 468 -11.70 25.82 4.50
C SER A 468 -10.59 26.83 4.28
N LYS A 469 -9.96 27.33 5.32
CA LYS A 469 -8.83 28.27 5.16
C LYS A 469 -7.62 27.56 4.55
N LEU A 470 -6.76 28.37 3.97
CA LEU A 470 -5.45 27.94 3.49
C LEU A 470 -4.49 27.76 4.69
N ASP A 471 -3.38 27.06 4.48
CA ASP A 471 -2.35 26.82 5.51
C ASP A 471 -1.81 28.12 6.15
N ASN A 472 -1.81 29.22 5.39
CA ASN A 472 -1.43 30.52 5.88
C ASN A 472 -2.55 31.26 6.64
N ASN A 473 -3.65 30.58 6.97
CA ASN A 473 -4.86 31.10 7.60
C ASN A 473 -5.65 32.14 6.80
N SER A 474 -5.31 32.36 5.53
CA SER A 474 -6.14 33.20 4.66
C SER A 474 -7.38 32.47 4.15
N SER A 475 -8.39 33.21 3.73
CA SER A 475 -9.58 32.60 3.13
C SER A 475 -9.24 31.91 1.81
N SER A 476 -9.68 30.67 1.63
CA SER A 476 -9.60 29.99 0.34
C SER A 476 -10.64 30.48 -0.68
N GLY A 477 -11.71 31.12 -0.21
CA GLY A 477 -12.89 31.42 -1.02
C GLY A 477 -13.82 30.22 -1.21
N ILE A 478 -13.44 29.04 -0.76
CA ILE A 478 -14.17 27.79 -1.01
C ILE A 478 -15.12 27.48 0.17
N SER A 479 -16.33 27.03 -0.16
CA SER A 479 -17.27 26.47 0.80
C SER A 479 -18.00 25.28 0.21
N ALA A 480 -18.25 24.25 1.03
CA ALA A 480 -19.15 23.14 0.76
C ALA A 480 -20.28 23.17 1.80
N THR A 481 -21.51 23.23 1.33
CA THR A 481 -22.71 23.36 2.17
C THR A 481 -23.82 22.44 1.66
N SER A 482 -24.91 22.35 2.42
CA SER A 482 -26.07 21.52 2.04
C SER A 482 -25.66 20.07 1.72
N ILE A 483 -24.65 19.56 2.43
CA ILE A 483 -24.18 18.19 2.26
C ILE A 483 -25.30 17.24 2.69
N SER A 484 -25.70 16.32 1.79
CA SER A 484 -26.78 15.37 2.01
C SER A 484 -26.42 14.29 3.04
N THR A 485 -27.35 13.40 3.33
CA THR A 485 -27.07 12.15 4.04
C THR A 485 -26.07 11.30 3.29
N ALA A 486 -25.28 10.50 4.03
CA ALA A 486 -24.38 9.52 3.47
C ALA A 486 -25.16 8.47 2.64
N GLY A 487 -24.51 7.97 1.60
CA GLY A 487 -25.06 6.94 0.72
C GLY A 487 -24.33 6.85 -0.61
N ASP A 488 -24.81 6.00 -1.50
CA ASP A 488 -24.20 5.75 -2.81
C ASP A 488 -24.25 6.94 -3.78
N SER A 489 -25.03 7.94 -3.44
CA SER A 489 -25.10 9.21 -4.14
C SER A 489 -25.28 10.32 -3.11
N MET A 490 -24.41 11.29 -3.12
CA MET A 490 -24.49 12.46 -2.23
C MET A 490 -24.65 13.72 -3.04
N THR A 491 -25.37 14.69 -2.49
CA THR A 491 -25.49 16.04 -3.08
C THR A 491 -24.90 17.07 -2.14
N LEU A 492 -24.32 18.12 -2.71
CA LEU A 492 -23.79 19.26 -1.98
C LEU A 492 -23.75 20.51 -2.87
N THR A 493 -23.60 21.64 -2.26
CA THR A 493 -23.36 22.91 -2.95
C THR A 493 -21.95 23.36 -2.68
N ILE A 494 -21.12 23.51 -3.72
CA ILE A 494 -19.76 24.09 -3.61
C ILE A 494 -19.79 25.50 -4.18
N SER A 495 -19.30 26.46 -3.43
CA SER A 495 -19.07 27.84 -3.91
C SER A 495 -17.58 28.16 -3.88
N LYS A 496 -17.13 28.90 -4.91
CA LYS A 496 -15.74 29.30 -5.12
C LYS A 496 -15.65 30.76 -5.59
#